data_a267cff84d089d0aadbfc5acad8f6682
#
_entry.id   a267cff84d089d0aadbfc5acad8f6682
#
_cell.length_a   1.000
_cell.length_b   1.000
_cell.length_c   1.000
_cell.angle_alpha   90.00
_cell.angle_beta   90.00
_cell.angle_gamma   90.00
#
_symmetry.space_group_name_H-M   'P 1'
#
loop_
_entity.id
_entity.type
_entity.pdbx_description
1 polymer ?
#
loop_
_entity_poly.entity_id
_entity_poly.type
_entity_poly.pdbx_seq_one_letter_code
_entity_poly.pdbx_strand_id
1 'polypeptide(L)'
;MLNIVSSNQFKRDLKLAQKRGFDMGKLRTVVNTLANEQPLAEKYKDHSLTGNYSNFRECHIEPDWLLVYRIDKEDIELFLFRTGTHSDLF
;
A
#
# COMPACT_ATOMS: atom_id res chain seq x y z
N MET A 1 -4.60 -16.51 -3.60
CA MET A 1 -3.95 -15.22 -3.83
C MET A 1 -5.01 -14.18 -4.16
N LEU A 2 -4.90 -13.00 -3.56
CA LEU A 2 -5.85 -11.92 -3.82
C LEU A 2 -5.61 -11.30 -5.20
N ASN A 3 -6.67 -10.85 -5.86
CA ASN A 3 -6.58 -10.08 -7.09
C ASN A 3 -6.17 -8.64 -6.74
N ILE A 4 -5.16 -8.12 -7.41
CA ILE A 4 -4.64 -6.79 -7.15
C ILE A 4 -5.39 -5.77 -8.00
N VAL A 5 -6.04 -4.81 -7.34
CA VAL A 5 -6.76 -3.71 -7.99
C VAL A 5 -6.15 -2.40 -7.52
N SER A 6 -5.86 -1.51 -8.45
CA SER A 6 -5.24 -0.22 -8.15
C SER A 6 -6.21 0.92 -8.46
N SER A 7 -6.31 1.88 -7.53
CA SER A 7 -7.06 3.11 -7.80
C SER A 7 -6.36 3.94 -8.88
N ASN A 8 -7.09 4.83 -9.54
CA ASN A 8 -6.47 5.75 -10.49
C ASN A 8 -5.46 6.67 -9.80
N GLN A 9 -5.75 7.08 -8.57
CA GLN A 9 -4.82 7.91 -7.81
C GLN A 9 -3.54 7.14 -7.46
N PHE A 10 -3.66 5.85 -7.11
CA PHE A 10 -2.49 5.01 -6.85
C PHE A 10 -1.58 4.95 -8.09
N LYS A 11 -2.17 4.80 -9.26
CA LYS A 11 -1.39 4.74 -10.52
C LYS A 11 -0.61 6.03 -10.75
N ARG A 12 -1.21 7.19 -10.45
CA ARG A 12 -0.52 8.48 -10.52
C ARG A 12 0.57 8.60 -9.46
N ASP A 13 0.27 8.17 -8.23
CA ASP A 13 1.24 8.13 -7.13
C ASP A 13 2.46 7.27 -7.50
N LEU A 14 2.21 6.14 -8.15
CA LEU A 14 3.27 5.22 -8.57
C LEU A 14 4.22 5.87 -9.57
N LYS A 15 3.68 6.59 -10.53
CA LYS A 15 4.52 7.31 -11.51
C LYS A 15 5.42 8.33 -10.83
N LEU A 16 4.89 9.06 -9.84
CA LEU A 16 5.68 10.02 -9.09
C LEU A 16 6.78 9.34 -8.29
N ALA A 17 6.46 8.21 -7.64
CA ALA A 17 7.45 7.44 -6.89
C ALA A 17 8.58 6.95 -7.81
N GLN A 18 8.25 6.49 -9.02
CA GLN A 18 9.25 6.09 -10.01
C GLN A 18 10.15 7.25 -10.41
N LYS A 19 9.58 8.43 -10.65
CA LYS A 19 10.35 9.63 -10.98
C LYS A 19 11.31 10.04 -9.88
N ARG A 20 10.91 9.83 -8.61
CA ARG A 20 11.73 10.14 -7.45
C ARG A 20 12.82 9.09 -7.20
N GLY A 21 12.84 8.01 -7.98
CA GLY A 21 13.82 6.95 -7.82
C GLY A 21 13.53 5.99 -6.67
N PHE A 22 12.28 5.92 -6.20
CA PHE A 22 11.90 4.95 -5.17
C PHE A 22 12.07 3.52 -5.70
N ASP A 23 12.50 2.61 -4.83
CA ASP A 23 12.78 1.22 -5.22
C ASP A 23 11.48 0.44 -5.43
N MET A 24 11.09 0.27 -6.69
CA MET A 24 9.86 -0.47 -7.05
C MET A 24 9.92 -1.92 -6.63
N GLY A 25 11.10 -2.50 -6.48
CA GLY A 25 11.27 -3.86 -5.96
C GLY A 25 10.78 -4.00 -4.52
N LYS A 26 11.00 -2.98 -3.70
CA LYS A 26 10.50 -2.96 -2.31
C LYS A 26 8.97 -2.91 -2.28
N LEU A 27 8.36 -2.08 -3.11
CA LEU A 27 6.90 -2.02 -3.24
C LEU A 27 6.36 -3.39 -3.67
N ARG A 28 6.96 -4.00 -4.68
CA ARG A 28 6.53 -5.30 -5.19
C ARG A 28 6.58 -6.37 -4.12
N THR A 29 7.64 -6.39 -3.31
CA THR A 29 7.77 -7.33 -2.20
C THR A 29 6.62 -7.19 -1.20
N VAL A 30 6.30 -5.96 -0.81
CA VAL A 30 5.20 -5.69 0.13
C VAL A 30 3.86 -6.11 -0.48
N VAL A 31 3.60 -5.71 -1.73
CA VAL A 31 2.34 -6.03 -2.41
C VAL A 31 2.17 -7.54 -2.57
N ASN A 32 3.23 -8.26 -2.94
CA ASN A 32 3.16 -9.72 -3.06
C ASN A 32 2.88 -10.39 -1.72
N THR A 33 3.50 -9.91 -0.65
CA THR A 33 3.26 -10.43 0.70
C THR A 33 1.78 -10.27 1.07
N LEU A 34 1.22 -9.09 0.85
CA LEU A 34 -0.19 -8.81 1.13
C LEU A 34 -1.13 -9.64 0.24
N ALA A 35 -0.80 -9.74 -1.06
CA ALA A 35 -1.63 -10.50 -2.00
C ALA A 35 -1.68 -11.99 -1.66
N ASN A 36 -0.61 -12.53 -1.09
CA ASN A 36 -0.55 -13.91 -0.62
C ASN A 36 -1.10 -14.09 0.80
N GLU A 37 -1.68 -13.03 1.37
CA GLU A 37 -2.28 -13.02 2.71
C GLU A 37 -1.28 -13.43 3.80
N GLN A 38 0.00 -13.12 3.58
CA GLN A 38 1.04 -13.34 4.57
C GLN A 38 1.19 -12.10 5.46
N PRO A 39 1.51 -12.26 6.75
CA PRO A 39 1.74 -11.10 7.61
C PRO A 39 2.99 -10.35 7.21
N LEU A 40 2.95 -9.02 7.28
CA LEU A 40 4.12 -8.19 7.09
C LEU A 40 5.00 -8.22 8.34
N ALA A 41 6.33 -8.18 8.15
CA ALA A 41 7.25 -8.04 9.27
C ALA A 41 7.02 -6.73 10.03
N GLU A 42 7.37 -6.70 11.31
CA GLU A 42 7.12 -5.55 12.19
C GLU A 42 7.73 -4.24 11.65
N LYS A 43 8.84 -4.33 10.94
CA LYS A 43 9.50 -3.14 10.38
C LYS A 43 8.61 -2.34 9.43
N TYR A 44 7.60 -2.98 8.84
CA TYR A 44 6.67 -2.31 7.94
C TYR A 44 5.55 -1.58 8.67
N LYS A 45 5.41 -1.76 9.98
CA LYS A 45 4.45 -1.04 10.83
C LYS A 45 3.03 -1.04 10.28
N ASP A 46 2.57 -2.19 9.80
CA ASP A 46 1.22 -2.36 9.27
C ASP A 46 0.18 -2.13 10.35
N HIS A 47 -0.77 -1.24 10.11
CA HIS A 47 -1.81 -0.90 11.08
C HIS A 47 -3.08 -0.38 10.39
N SER A 48 -4.20 -0.47 11.11
CA SER A 48 -5.48 0.08 10.63
C SER A 48 -5.49 1.59 10.76
N LEU A 49 -6.10 2.25 9.78
CA LEU A 49 -6.35 3.68 9.84
C LEU A 49 -7.68 3.98 10.52
N THR A 50 -7.86 5.22 10.95
CA THR A 50 -9.07 5.67 11.64
C THR A 50 -9.70 6.85 10.89
N GLY A 51 -10.87 7.32 11.38
CA GLY A 51 -11.56 8.46 10.79
C GLY A 51 -12.07 8.16 9.39
N ASN A 52 -11.81 9.05 8.46
CA ASN A 52 -12.27 8.91 7.07
C ASN A 52 -11.67 7.72 6.33
N TYR A 53 -10.59 7.14 6.86
CA TYR A 53 -9.88 6.00 6.27
C TYR A 53 -10.06 4.72 7.08
N SER A 54 -11.14 4.62 7.88
CA SER A 54 -11.31 3.51 8.83
C SER A 54 -11.36 2.12 8.20
N ASN A 55 -11.68 2.02 6.90
CA ASN A 55 -11.70 0.74 6.19
C ASN A 55 -10.37 0.39 5.53
N PHE A 56 -9.37 1.24 5.70
CA PHE A 56 -8.07 1.08 5.09
C PHE A 56 -7.01 0.75 6.12
N ARG A 57 -5.92 0.17 5.65
CA ARG A 57 -4.72 -0.09 6.41
C ARG A 57 -3.57 0.67 5.78
N GLU A 58 -2.53 0.91 6.57
CA GLU A 58 -1.32 1.57 6.11
C GLU A 58 -0.11 0.77 6.54
N CYS A 59 0.87 0.65 5.66
CA CYS A 59 2.18 0.12 6.02
C CYS A 59 3.28 1.03 5.49
N HIS A 60 4.48 0.91 6.08
CA HIS A 60 5.66 1.67 5.69
C HIS A 60 6.54 0.77 4.83
N ILE A 61 6.62 1.05 3.52
CA ILE A 61 7.58 0.36 2.64
C ILE A 61 8.99 0.77 3.04
N GLU A 62 9.16 2.05 3.34
CA GLU A 62 10.32 2.67 3.99
C GLU A 62 9.81 3.67 5.02
N PRO A 63 10.65 4.23 5.90
CA PRO A 63 10.18 5.12 6.98
C PRO A 63 9.30 6.27 6.51
N ASP A 64 9.56 6.84 5.32
CA ASP A 64 8.74 7.90 4.75
C ASP A 64 8.17 7.51 3.38
N TRP A 65 7.86 6.24 3.19
CA TRP A 65 7.18 5.78 1.99
C TRP A 65 6.08 4.83 2.40
N LEU A 66 4.83 5.30 2.31
CA LEU A 66 3.65 4.64 2.80
C LEU A 66 2.88 3.95 1.68
N LEU A 67 2.19 2.88 2.02
CA LEU A 67 1.20 2.24 1.17
C LEU A 67 -0.12 2.18 1.94
N VAL A 68 -1.18 2.76 1.37
CA VAL A 68 -2.53 2.68 1.91
C VAL A 68 -3.31 1.69 1.08
N TYR A 69 -3.88 0.68 1.72
CA TYR A 69 -4.53 -0.44 1.03
C TYR A 69 -5.73 -0.95 1.83
N ARG A 70 -6.51 -1.80 1.17
CA ARG A 70 -7.63 -2.51 1.79
C ARG A 70 -7.68 -3.92 1.25
N ILE A 71 -8.01 -4.88 2.10
CA ILE A 71 -8.25 -6.27 1.70
C ILE A 71 -9.73 -6.52 1.79
N ASP A 72 -10.35 -6.94 0.69
CA ASP A 72 -11.74 -7.37 0.62
C ASP A 72 -11.76 -8.88 0.42
N LYS A 73 -12.12 -9.61 1.48
CA LYS A 73 -12.12 -11.07 1.44
C LYS A 73 -13.32 -11.63 0.69
N GLU A 74 -14.43 -10.91 0.61
CA GLU A 74 -15.59 -11.35 -0.14
C GLU A 74 -15.30 -11.35 -1.64
N ASP A 75 -14.71 -10.27 -2.14
CA ASP A 75 -14.35 -10.14 -3.56
C ASP A 75 -12.95 -10.68 -3.86
N ILE A 76 -12.23 -11.15 -2.84
CA ILE A 76 -10.87 -11.69 -2.97
C ILE A 76 -9.94 -10.66 -3.63
N GLU A 77 -9.97 -9.41 -3.11
CA GLU A 77 -9.21 -8.29 -3.69
C GLU A 77 -8.26 -7.66 -2.69
N LEU A 78 -7.09 -7.30 -3.21
CA LEU A 78 -6.18 -6.36 -2.56
C LEU A 78 -6.31 -5.04 -3.31
N PHE A 79 -6.91 -4.03 -2.67
CA PHE A 79 -7.10 -2.72 -3.26
C PHE A 79 -5.99 -1.78 -2.83
N LEU A 80 -5.17 -1.33 -3.79
CA LEU A 80 -4.09 -0.38 -3.58
C LEU A 80 -4.65 1.02 -3.80
N PHE A 81 -4.77 1.78 -2.72
CA PHE A 81 -5.47 3.06 -2.71
C PHE A 81 -4.54 4.25 -2.95
N ARG A 82 -3.47 4.38 -2.17
CA ARG A 82 -2.49 5.47 -2.27
C ARG A 82 -1.09 4.97 -1.94
N THR A 83 -0.07 5.62 -2.47
CA THR A 83 1.31 5.46 -2.03
C THR A 83 2.04 6.80 -2.16
N GLY A 84 2.99 7.07 -1.25
CA GLY A 84 3.75 8.31 -1.24
C GLY A 84 4.36 8.56 0.12
N THR A 85 4.96 9.75 0.28
CA THR A 85 5.49 10.18 1.57
C THR A 85 4.35 10.65 2.48
N HIS A 86 4.65 10.88 3.76
CA HIS A 86 3.68 11.46 4.68
C HIS A 86 3.14 12.78 4.14
N SER A 87 4.00 13.63 3.58
CA SER A 87 3.59 14.91 3.00
C SER A 87 2.70 14.76 1.80
N ASP A 88 2.88 13.70 1.01
CA ASP A 88 2.04 13.46 -0.17
C ASP A 88 0.63 13.03 0.21
N LEU A 89 0.48 12.31 1.33
CA LEU A 89 -0.78 11.64 1.68
C LEU A 89 -1.57 12.34 2.78
N PHE A 90 -0.89 13.09 3.63
CA PHE A 90 -1.51 13.69 4.83
C PHE A 90 -1.10 15.17 5.10
#